data_cf765175ae313eb22237bb7e12690b2c
#
_entry.id   cf765175ae313eb22237bb7e12690b2c
#
_cell.length_a   1.000
_cell.length_b   1.000
_cell.length_c   1.000
_cell.angle_alpha   90.00
_cell.angle_beta   90.00
_cell.angle_gamma   90.00
#
_symmetry.space_group_name_H-M   'P 1'
#
loop_
_entity.id
_entity.type
_entity.pdbx_description
1 polymer ?
#
loop_
_entity_poly.entity_id
_entity_poly.type
_entity_poly.pdbx_seq_one_letter_code
_entity_poly.pdbx_strand_id
1 'polypeptide(L)'
;MLSTAIAISYLDRQTLPVAIAAIQKDIPISNTQFSQLQAAFLLAYAAMYAGGGKLLDALGTRKGFLVIMAAWSLACAAHGLATSFVMLMIFRFLLGVGEGGGFPASTKAVAEWFPARERSSAMGIINAGTAVGAVIAPPAIAAIIAAGGWRWVFFAAGASGLLWTLWWARTYFSPAEHSGLSGKEREEIREVFASVHEQKSGIPWLQLFSFRETCGVVGAKFLSDAAWYFYLFWLPKYLYDVRGFDTKQVGYFAWIPYAASGIGCLAGGWFSGWLLSRGNSLNFSRKLALGLSAGVMPLILFVTQSPVEMAIVLFSIAFFGQQSWSTLVMILPIDLFPRQVVGSVAGLVGFGGAMGGVLFNLIVGYLLDHGYGYQTVFGLVGTFHVAAFCLILLTVREVRPLSINPQRTPVSAI
;
A
#
# COMPACT_ATOMS: atom_id res chain seq x y z
N MET A 1 11.64 -14.36 3.24
CA MET A 1 10.83 -14.65 2.05
C MET A 1 9.65 -13.69 1.85
N LEU A 2 8.64 -13.63 2.74
CA LEU A 2 7.45 -12.78 2.54
C LEU A 2 7.79 -11.29 2.44
N SER A 3 8.65 -10.78 3.32
CA SER A 3 9.15 -9.38 3.25
C SER A 3 9.86 -9.07 1.93
N THR A 4 10.63 -10.03 1.40
CA THR A 4 11.31 -9.89 0.09
C THR A 4 10.31 -9.84 -1.07
N ALA A 5 9.22 -10.63 -1.02
CA ALA A 5 8.15 -10.56 -2.02
C ALA A 5 7.51 -9.17 -2.03
N ILE A 6 7.22 -8.62 -0.84
CA ILE A 6 6.65 -7.28 -0.72
C ILE A 6 7.65 -6.19 -1.18
N ALA A 7 8.95 -6.38 -0.92
CA ALA A 7 9.97 -5.46 -1.42
C ALA A 7 10.04 -5.47 -2.96
N ILE A 8 9.97 -6.65 -3.60
CA ILE A 8 9.89 -6.78 -5.06
C ILE A 8 8.64 -6.07 -5.60
N SER A 9 7.46 -6.28 -4.98
CA SER A 9 6.22 -5.61 -5.39
C SER A 9 6.37 -4.08 -5.36
N TYR A 10 6.96 -3.52 -4.30
CA TYR A 10 7.16 -2.06 -4.22
C TYR A 10 8.23 -1.53 -5.16
N LEU A 11 9.23 -2.35 -5.52
CA LEU A 11 10.16 -2.04 -6.60
C LEU A 11 9.43 -2.03 -7.94
N ASP A 12 8.60 -3.04 -8.24
CA ASP A 12 7.85 -3.16 -9.49
C ASP A 12 6.89 -2.00 -9.71
N ARG A 13 6.23 -1.51 -8.65
CA ARG A 13 5.37 -0.30 -8.70
C ARG A 13 6.11 0.94 -9.16
N GLN A 14 7.39 1.06 -8.81
CA GLN A 14 8.23 2.21 -9.15
C GLN A 14 8.83 2.13 -10.56
N THR A 15 8.85 0.95 -11.20
CA THR A 15 9.50 0.77 -12.51
C THR A 15 8.99 1.75 -13.55
N LEU A 16 7.67 1.85 -13.73
CA LEU A 16 7.09 2.76 -14.73
C LEU A 16 7.22 4.24 -14.33
N PRO A 17 6.91 4.68 -13.09
CA PRO A 17 7.10 6.06 -12.67
C PRO A 17 8.51 6.59 -12.83
N VAL A 18 9.52 5.82 -12.41
CA VAL A 18 10.92 6.24 -12.49
C VAL A 18 11.44 6.18 -13.95
N ALA A 19 10.98 5.21 -14.73
CA ALA A 19 11.39 5.07 -16.15
C ALA A 19 10.59 5.96 -17.11
N ILE A 20 9.58 6.71 -16.63
CA ILE A 20 8.60 7.39 -17.53
C ILE A 20 9.26 8.32 -18.54
N ALA A 21 10.26 9.10 -18.13
CA ALA A 21 10.97 10.01 -19.03
C ALA A 21 11.75 9.27 -20.14
N ALA A 22 12.24 8.07 -19.86
CA ALA A 22 12.89 7.23 -20.86
C ALA A 22 11.86 6.53 -21.77
N ILE A 23 10.73 6.08 -21.21
CA ILE A 23 9.63 5.47 -21.98
C ILE A 23 9.02 6.48 -22.95
N GLN A 24 8.82 7.73 -22.54
CA GLN A 24 8.21 8.78 -23.36
C GLN A 24 9.02 9.13 -24.61
N LYS A 25 10.32 8.80 -24.66
CA LYS A 25 11.13 8.95 -25.88
C LYS A 25 10.74 7.97 -27.00
N ASP A 26 10.27 6.77 -26.61
CA ASP A 26 9.88 5.71 -27.53
C ASP A 26 8.36 5.66 -27.76
N ILE A 27 7.60 5.87 -26.68
CA ILE A 27 6.14 5.78 -26.65
C ILE A 27 5.59 7.09 -26.08
N PRO A 28 5.05 8.00 -26.92
CA PRO A 28 4.45 9.24 -26.42
C PRO A 28 3.30 8.95 -25.46
N ILE A 29 3.38 9.52 -24.26
CA ILE A 29 2.40 9.31 -23.16
C ILE A 29 2.09 10.68 -22.54
N SER A 30 0.82 11.13 -22.63
CA SER A 30 0.34 12.33 -21.95
C SER A 30 0.20 12.11 -20.43
N ASN A 31 -0.03 13.19 -19.67
CA ASN A 31 -0.30 13.06 -18.22
C ASN A 31 -1.59 12.26 -17.96
N THR A 32 -2.64 12.48 -18.77
CA THR A 32 -3.87 11.67 -18.70
C THR A 32 -3.59 10.21 -18.97
N GLN A 33 -2.81 9.88 -20.00
CA GLN A 33 -2.44 8.50 -20.28
C GLN A 33 -1.58 7.88 -19.16
N PHE A 34 -0.63 8.64 -18.61
CA PHE A 34 0.15 8.17 -17.45
C PHE A 34 -0.75 7.89 -16.25
N SER A 35 -1.71 8.76 -15.96
CA SER A 35 -2.68 8.56 -14.88
C SER A 35 -3.57 7.33 -15.10
N GLN A 36 -3.99 7.08 -16.34
CA GLN A 36 -4.77 5.89 -16.71
C GLN A 36 -3.98 4.60 -16.48
N LEU A 37 -2.66 4.57 -16.78
CA LEU A 37 -1.81 3.42 -16.48
C LEU A 37 -1.76 3.13 -14.97
N GLN A 38 -1.64 4.16 -14.15
CA GLN A 38 -1.63 3.99 -12.69
C GLN A 38 -3.01 3.59 -12.15
N ALA A 39 -4.08 4.19 -12.69
CA ALA A 39 -5.45 3.85 -12.30
C ALA A 39 -5.82 2.41 -12.68
N ALA A 40 -5.41 1.93 -13.86
CA ALA A 40 -5.62 0.55 -14.30
C ALA A 40 -4.95 -0.45 -13.36
N PHE A 41 -3.70 -0.17 -12.95
CA PHE A 41 -3.00 -0.97 -11.95
C PHE A 41 -3.75 -1.01 -10.61
N LEU A 42 -4.12 0.16 -10.08
CA LEU A 42 -4.79 0.26 -8.77
C LEU A 42 -6.17 -0.38 -8.76
N LEU A 43 -6.93 -0.25 -9.85
CA LEU A 43 -8.25 -0.87 -9.98
C LEU A 43 -8.16 -2.40 -9.97
N ALA A 44 -7.23 -2.95 -10.75
CA ALA A 44 -6.97 -4.38 -10.79
C ALA A 44 -6.44 -4.90 -9.44
N TYR A 45 -5.52 -4.15 -8.83
CA TYR A 45 -5.00 -4.42 -7.49
C TYR A 45 -6.11 -4.47 -6.42
N ALA A 46 -7.01 -3.47 -6.40
CA ALA A 46 -8.13 -3.42 -5.47
C ALA A 46 -9.09 -4.60 -5.64
N ALA A 47 -9.42 -4.95 -6.89
CA ALA A 47 -10.28 -6.09 -7.21
C ALA A 47 -9.67 -7.41 -6.72
N MET A 48 -8.38 -7.62 -6.96
CA MET A 48 -7.68 -8.83 -6.53
C MET A 48 -7.41 -8.84 -5.02
N TYR A 49 -7.17 -7.68 -4.40
CA TYR A 49 -7.05 -7.57 -2.94
C TYR A 49 -8.32 -8.06 -2.22
N ALA A 50 -9.49 -7.73 -2.78
CA ALA A 50 -10.78 -8.20 -2.27
C ALA A 50 -11.08 -9.67 -2.63
N GLY A 51 -10.73 -10.11 -3.86
CA GLY A 51 -11.07 -11.43 -4.39
C GLY A 51 -10.00 -12.51 -4.19
N GLY A 52 -8.75 -12.12 -3.99
CA GLY A 52 -7.59 -13.04 -3.96
C GLY A 52 -7.60 -14.05 -2.81
N GLY A 53 -8.28 -13.71 -1.70
CA GLY A 53 -8.48 -14.65 -0.61
C GLY A 53 -9.18 -15.96 -1.05
N LYS A 54 -10.19 -15.87 -1.90
CA LYS A 54 -10.90 -17.06 -2.44
C LYS A 54 -9.97 -17.91 -3.31
N LEU A 55 -9.13 -17.29 -4.13
CA LEU A 55 -8.13 -17.99 -4.95
C LEU A 55 -7.14 -18.75 -4.06
N LEU A 56 -6.65 -18.09 -3.00
CA LEU A 56 -5.73 -18.68 -2.03
C LEU A 56 -6.37 -19.79 -1.23
N ASP A 57 -7.68 -19.71 -0.94
CA ASP A 57 -8.42 -20.78 -0.25
C ASP A 57 -8.59 -22.00 -1.14
N ALA A 58 -8.79 -21.80 -2.44
CA ALA A 58 -8.93 -22.88 -3.41
C ALA A 58 -7.61 -23.60 -3.72
N LEU A 59 -6.51 -22.85 -3.88
CA LEU A 59 -5.20 -23.39 -4.28
C LEU A 59 -4.28 -23.77 -3.12
N GLY A 60 -4.61 -23.29 -1.90
CA GLY A 60 -3.70 -23.32 -0.75
C GLY A 60 -2.59 -22.25 -0.87
N THR A 61 -1.97 -21.92 0.26
CA THR A 61 -0.99 -20.81 0.34
C THR A 61 0.22 -21.04 -0.55
N ARG A 62 0.79 -22.25 -0.55
CA ARG A 62 2.00 -22.58 -1.33
C ARG A 62 1.80 -22.37 -2.83
N LYS A 63 0.79 -23.04 -3.41
CA LYS A 63 0.50 -22.97 -4.84
C LYS A 63 -0.10 -21.62 -5.23
N GLY A 64 -0.99 -21.09 -4.41
CA GLY A 64 -1.64 -19.81 -4.65
C GLY A 64 -0.63 -18.67 -4.75
N PHE A 65 0.31 -18.57 -3.80
CA PHE A 65 1.34 -17.53 -3.85
C PHE A 65 2.31 -17.72 -5.02
N LEU A 66 2.66 -18.97 -5.34
CA LEU A 66 3.48 -19.28 -6.51
C LEU A 66 2.84 -18.78 -7.80
N VAL A 67 1.55 -19.08 -8.04
CA VAL A 67 0.81 -18.62 -9.22
C VAL A 67 0.72 -17.10 -9.28
N ILE A 68 0.36 -16.47 -8.17
CA ILE A 68 0.25 -15.02 -8.03
C ILE A 68 1.58 -14.35 -8.36
N MET A 69 2.67 -14.79 -7.74
CA MET A 69 4.01 -14.21 -7.93
C MET A 69 4.53 -14.42 -9.35
N ALA A 70 4.36 -15.61 -9.91
CA ALA A 70 4.75 -15.89 -11.29
C ALA A 70 3.96 -15.02 -12.30
N ALA A 71 2.64 -14.90 -12.10
CA ALA A 71 1.79 -14.09 -12.96
C ALA A 71 2.20 -12.61 -12.94
N TRP A 72 2.42 -12.03 -11.75
CA TRP A 72 2.83 -10.63 -11.67
C TRP A 72 4.24 -10.41 -12.23
N SER A 73 5.18 -11.34 -11.99
CA SER A 73 6.55 -11.24 -12.50
C SER A 73 6.59 -11.28 -14.03
N LEU A 74 5.80 -12.16 -14.65
CA LEU A 74 5.64 -12.23 -16.11
C LEU A 74 4.97 -10.96 -16.65
N ALA A 75 3.93 -10.45 -15.98
CA ALA A 75 3.29 -9.18 -16.34
C ALA A 75 4.26 -8.00 -16.22
N CYS A 76 5.11 -7.97 -15.18
CA CYS A 76 6.18 -6.98 -15.05
C CYS A 76 7.17 -7.05 -16.21
N ALA A 77 7.72 -8.23 -16.50
CA ALA A 77 8.65 -8.44 -17.61
C ALA A 77 8.04 -8.06 -18.96
N ALA A 78 6.76 -8.35 -19.17
CA ALA A 78 6.06 -8.05 -20.42
C ALA A 78 6.05 -6.56 -20.78
N HIS A 79 6.12 -5.64 -19.77
CA HIS A 79 6.26 -4.21 -20.06
C HIS A 79 7.51 -3.89 -20.88
N GLY A 80 8.59 -4.66 -20.75
CA GLY A 80 9.80 -4.50 -21.56
C GLY A 80 9.59 -4.78 -23.05
N LEU A 81 8.52 -5.47 -23.42
CA LEU A 81 8.12 -5.75 -24.81
C LEU A 81 7.14 -4.70 -25.37
N ALA A 82 6.70 -3.74 -24.56
CA ALA A 82 5.69 -2.78 -24.98
C ALA A 82 6.21 -1.85 -26.07
N THR A 83 5.39 -1.65 -27.10
CA THR A 83 5.62 -0.72 -28.22
C THR A 83 4.50 0.31 -28.35
N SER A 84 3.46 0.22 -27.50
CA SER A 84 2.32 1.14 -27.54
C SER A 84 1.75 1.37 -26.13
N PHE A 85 1.01 2.48 -25.97
CA PHE A 85 0.26 2.79 -24.76
C PHE A 85 -0.70 1.65 -24.36
N VAL A 86 -1.39 1.04 -25.35
CA VAL A 86 -2.36 -0.03 -25.09
C VAL A 86 -1.68 -1.27 -24.49
N MET A 87 -0.49 -1.63 -24.98
CA MET A 87 0.28 -2.74 -24.40
C MET A 87 0.68 -2.43 -22.94
N LEU A 88 1.18 -1.22 -22.67
CA LEU A 88 1.49 -0.80 -21.32
C LEU A 88 0.26 -0.86 -20.40
N MET A 89 -0.91 -0.44 -20.89
CA MET A 89 -2.18 -0.49 -20.16
C MET A 89 -2.56 -1.92 -19.78
N ILE A 90 -2.51 -2.86 -20.74
CA ILE A 90 -2.82 -4.27 -20.52
C ILE A 90 -1.85 -4.85 -19.47
N PHE A 91 -0.55 -4.63 -19.65
CA PHE A 91 0.45 -5.17 -18.73
C PHE A 91 0.36 -4.56 -17.33
N ARG A 92 0.04 -3.26 -17.22
CA ARG A 92 -0.26 -2.61 -15.94
C ARG A 92 -1.45 -3.20 -15.22
N PHE A 93 -2.53 -3.47 -15.96
CA PHE A 93 -3.71 -4.14 -15.41
C PHE A 93 -3.37 -5.55 -14.91
N LEU A 94 -2.67 -6.34 -15.73
CA LEU A 94 -2.25 -7.70 -15.36
C LEU A 94 -1.29 -7.71 -14.14
N LEU A 95 -0.37 -6.73 -14.08
CA LEU A 95 0.50 -6.55 -12.92
C LEU A 95 -0.31 -6.27 -11.66
N GLY A 96 -1.32 -5.40 -11.74
CA GLY A 96 -2.23 -5.10 -10.63
C GLY A 96 -3.00 -6.32 -10.15
N VAL A 97 -3.50 -7.15 -11.08
CA VAL A 97 -4.15 -8.43 -10.73
C VAL A 97 -3.18 -9.34 -9.96
N GLY A 98 -1.95 -9.48 -10.43
CA GLY A 98 -0.96 -10.32 -9.74
C GLY A 98 -0.61 -9.75 -8.35
N GLU A 99 -0.18 -8.49 -8.26
CA GLU A 99 0.29 -7.90 -7.01
C GLU A 99 -0.79 -7.79 -5.92
N GLY A 100 -2.07 -7.61 -6.31
CA GLY A 100 -3.18 -7.50 -5.36
C GLY A 100 -3.36 -8.73 -4.47
N GLY A 101 -2.87 -9.90 -4.91
CA GLY A 101 -2.87 -11.13 -4.11
C GLY A 101 -1.72 -11.26 -3.10
N GLY A 102 -0.69 -10.41 -3.17
CA GLY A 102 0.53 -10.56 -2.39
C GLY A 102 0.34 -10.40 -0.87
N PHE A 103 -0.35 -9.35 -0.43
CA PHE A 103 -0.67 -9.16 0.98
C PHE A 103 -1.63 -10.21 1.54
N PRO A 104 -2.75 -10.56 0.90
CA PRO A 104 -3.58 -11.69 1.32
C PRO A 104 -2.80 -12.99 1.46
N ALA A 105 -1.93 -13.32 0.51
CA ALA A 105 -1.09 -14.52 0.57
C ALA A 105 -0.10 -14.48 1.73
N SER A 106 0.54 -13.32 1.97
CA SER A 106 1.45 -13.13 3.10
C SER A 106 0.73 -13.27 4.43
N THR A 107 -0.45 -12.67 4.58
CA THR A 107 -1.27 -12.77 5.79
C THR A 107 -1.68 -14.23 6.06
N LYS A 108 -2.07 -14.97 5.02
CA LYS A 108 -2.43 -16.39 5.15
C LYS A 108 -1.23 -17.22 5.56
N ALA A 109 -0.06 -17.02 4.95
CA ALA A 109 1.18 -17.70 5.32
C ALA A 109 1.58 -17.44 6.79
N VAL A 110 1.44 -16.19 7.24
CA VAL A 110 1.68 -15.83 8.65
C VAL A 110 0.68 -16.52 9.57
N ALA A 111 -0.59 -16.58 9.19
CA ALA A 111 -1.60 -17.27 9.98
C ALA A 111 -1.35 -18.79 10.10
N GLU A 112 -0.72 -19.40 9.10
CA GLU A 112 -0.36 -20.82 9.07
C GLU A 112 0.87 -21.16 9.92
N TRP A 113 1.82 -20.23 10.06
CA TRP A 113 3.13 -20.51 10.69
C TRP A 113 3.32 -19.87 12.06
N PHE A 114 2.59 -18.79 12.38
CA PHE A 114 2.81 -18.02 13.59
C PHE A 114 1.64 -18.08 14.56
N PRO A 115 1.89 -18.29 15.86
CA PRO A 115 0.88 -18.16 16.90
C PRO A 115 0.35 -16.71 16.94
N ALA A 116 -0.88 -16.54 17.42
CA ALA A 116 -1.58 -15.25 17.42
C ALA A 116 -0.76 -14.10 18.03
N ARG A 117 0.00 -14.39 19.10
CA ARG A 117 0.85 -13.40 19.79
C ARG A 117 1.99 -12.85 18.93
N GLU A 118 2.47 -13.59 17.93
CA GLU A 118 3.64 -13.26 17.10
C GLU A 118 3.27 -12.71 15.72
N ARG A 119 2.00 -12.88 15.29
CA ARG A 119 1.52 -12.46 13.97
C ARG A 119 1.74 -10.98 13.69
N SER A 120 1.55 -10.12 14.71
CA SER A 120 1.77 -8.68 14.55
C SER A 120 3.22 -8.34 14.24
N SER A 121 4.16 -8.99 14.92
CA SER A 121 5.61 -8.81 14.66
C SER A 121 5.99 -9.35 13.28
N ALA A 122 5.48 -10.53 12.89
CA ALA A 122 5.71 -11.09 11.57
C ALA A 122 5.18 -10.18 10.45
N MET A 123 3.96 -9.66 10.60
CA MET A 123 3.39 -8.70 9.65
C MET A 123 4.16 -7.37 9.62
N GLY A 124 4.69 -6.92 10.76
CA GLY A 124 5.56 -5.74 10.83
C GLY A 124 6.84 -5.91 9.98
N ILE A 125 7.49 -7.08 10.07
CA ILE A 125 8.67 -7.41 9.25
C ILE A 125 8.30 -7.48 7.76
N ILE A 126 7.13 -8.03 7.42
CA ILE A 126 6.65 -8.09 6.04
C ILE A 126 6.41 -6.68 5.50
N ASN A 127 5.73 -5.83 6.28
CA ASN A 127 5.48 -4.45 5.91
C ASN A 127 6.76 -3.62 5.76
N ALA A 128 7.82 -3.89 6.53
CA ALA A 128 9.11 -3.23 6.34
C ALA A 128 9.69 -3.44 4.93
N GLY A 129 9.33 -4.55 4.26
CA GLY A 129 9.65 -4.79 2.86
C GLY A 129 9.17 -3.67 1.93
N THR A 130 8.04 -3.03 2.23
CA THR A 130 7.51 -1.91 1.42
C THR A 130 8.50 -0.75 1.33
N ALA A 131 9.05 -0.35 2.48
CA ALA A 131 10.02 0.74 2.56
C ALA A 131 11.35 0.35 1.88
N VAL A 132 11.82 -0.89 2.10
CA VAL A 132 13.05 -1.39 1.47
C VAL A 132 12.92 -1.39 -0.05
N GLY A 133 11.83 -1.92 -0.61
CA GLY A 133 11.58 -1.92 -2.05
C GLY A 133 11.52 -0.52 -2.63
N ALA A 134 10.77 0.38 -1.97
CA ALA A 134 10.60 1.76 -2.42
C ALA A 134 11.91 2.58 -2.38
N VAL A 135 12.78 2.33 -1.40
CA VAL A 135 14.09 3.01 -1.27
C VAL A 135 15.09 2.52 -2.33
N ILE A 136 15.12 1.20 -2.57
CA ILE A 136 16.05 0.60 -3.54
C ILE A 136 15.65 0.92 -4.98
N ALA A 137 14.36 1.06 -5.27
CA ALA A 137 13.83 1.17 -6.62
C ALA A 137 14.43 2.35 -7.42
N PRO A 138 14.41 3.63 -6.99
CA PRO A 138 14.91 4.73 -7.82
C PRO A 138 16.37 4.59 -8.23
N PRO A 139 17.34 4.32 -7.32
CA PRO A 139 18.74 4.17 -7.72
C PRO A 139 18.98 2.93 -8.60
N ALA A 140 18.33 1.80 -8.29
CA ALA A 140 18.49 0.58 -9.09
C ALA A 140 17.93 0.77 -10.51
N ILE A 141 16.74 1.35 -10.64
CA ILE A 141 16.11 1.61 -11.93
C ILE A 141 16.97 2.59 -12.76
N ALA A 142 17.45 3.68 -12.15
CA ALA A 142 18.32 4.64 -12.82
C ALA A 142 19.61 3.99 -13.34
N ALA A 143 20.25 3.12 -12.54
CA ALA A 143 21.45 2.39 -12.94
C ALA A 143 21.17 1.44 -14.13
N ILE A 144 20.06 0.71 -14.11
CA ILE A 144 19.69 -0.19 -15.22
C ILE A 144 19.37 0.60 -16.48
N ILE A 145 18.66 1.74 -16.39
CA ILE A 145 18.37 2.61 -17.55
C ILE A 145 19.69 3.10 -18.17
N ALA A 146 20.64 3.52 -17.34
CA ALA A 146 21.93 3.99 -17.82
C ALA A 146 22.75 2.92 -18.53
N ALA A 147 22.63 1.66 -18.11
CA ALA A 147 23.38 0.53 -18.66
C ALA A 147 22.74 -0.06 -19.95
N GLY A 148 21.41 -0.11 -20.05
CA GLY A 148 20.76 -0.85 -21.13
C GLY A 148 19.41 -0.27 -21.60
N GLY A 149 18.95 0.82 -21.00
CA GLY A 149 17.67 1.43 -21.33
C GLY A 149 16.50 0.91 -20.49
N TRP A 150 15.33 1.55 -20.65
CA TRP A 150 14.18 1.32 -19.79
C TRP A 150 13.57 -0.08 -19.89
N ARG A 151 13.68 -0.76 -21.02
CA ARG A 151 13.15 -2.11 -21.22
C ARG A 151 13.78 -3.12 -20.26
N TRP A 152 15.09 -2.99 -20.03
CA TRP A 152 15.82 -3.87 -19.12
C TRP A 152 15.39 -3.72 -17.66
N VAL A 153 14.83 -2.58 -17.28
CA VAL A 153 14.25 -2.39 -15.93
C VAL A 153 13.15 -3.42 -15.69
N PHE A 154 12.24 -3.58 -16.64
CA PHE A 154 11.11 -4.50 -16.51
C PHE A 154 11.54 -5.97 -16.59
N PHE A 155 12.51 -6.28 -17.45
CA PHE A 155 13.06 -7.64 -17.51
C PHE A 155 13.79 -8.00 -16.21
N ALA A 156 14.60 -7.11 -15.65
CA ALA A 156 15.31 -7.34 -14.40
C ALA A 156 14.35 -7.49 -13.22
N ALA A 157 13.34 -6.61 -13.15
CA ALA A 157 12.31 -6.65 -12.10
C ALA A 157 11.50 -7.96 -12.18
N GLY A 158 11.00 -8.33 -13.37
CA GLY A 158 10.30 -9.59 -13.57
C GLY A 158 11.17 -10.82 -13.29
N ALA A 159 12.44 -10.79 -13.69
CA ALA A 159 13.39 -11.87 -13.39
C ALA A 159 13.61 -12.04 -11.87
N SER A 160 13.70 -10.94 -11.12
CA SER A 160 13.84 -10.98 -9.66
C SER A 160 12.65 -11.69 -9.00
N GLY A 161 11.43 -11.43 -9.48
CA GLY A 161 10.22 -12.08 -9.00
C GLY A 161 10.13 -13.56 -9.41
N LEU A 162 10.57 -13.91 -10.62
CA LEU A 162 10.66 -15.34 -11.05
C LEU A 162 11.70 -16.11 -10.24
N LEU A 163 12.86 -15.51 -9.93
CA LEU A 163 13.86 -16.10 -9.04
C LEU A 163 13.30 -16.31 -7.64
N TRP A 164 12.56 -15.34 -7.12
CA TRP A 164 11.86 -15.49 -5.85
C TRP A 164 10.81 -16.61 -5.91
N THR A 165 10.07 -16.74 -7.00
CA THR A 165 9.09 -17.81 -7.21
C THR A 165 9.75 -19.20 -7.14
N LEU A 166 10.93 -19.35 -7.77
CA LEU A 166 11.72 -20.59 -7.69
C LEU A 166 12.23 -20.87 -6.28
N TRP A 167 12.66 -19.83 -5.57
CA TRP A 167 13.05 -19.94 -4.16
C TRP A 167 11.88 -20.37 -3.28
N TRP A 168 10.71 -19.73 -3.44
CA TRP A 168 9.49 -20.10 -2.73
C TRP A 168 9.07 -21.56 -2.99
N ALA A 169 9.05 -21.97 -4.23
CA ALA A 169 8.66 -23.33 -4.63
C ALA A 169 9.52 -24.42 -3.97
N ARG A 170 10.82 -24.12 -3.73
CA ARG A 170 11.76 -25.07 -3.12
C ARG A 170 11.77 -25.06 -1.60
N THR A 171 11.41 -23.94 -0.98
CA THR A 171 11.65 -23.75 0.46
C THR A 171 10.39 -23.61 1.30
N TYR A 172 9.27 -23.14 0.71
CA TYR A 172 8.03 -23.01 1.44
C TYR A 172 7.20 -24.30 1.35
N PHE A 173 6.87 -24.83 2.50
CA PHE A 173 5.91 -25.92 2.66
C PHE A 173 4.87 -25.48 3.67
N SER A 174 3.64 -25.99 3.58
CA SER A 174 2.68 -25.79 4.65
C SER A 174 3.13 -26.56 5.91
N PRO A 175 2.72 -26.16 7.13
CA PRO A 175 3.07 -26.91 8.33
C PRO A 175 2.70 -28.40 8.27
N ALA A 176 1.62 -28.73 7.55
CA ALA A 176 1.21 -30.12 7.35
C ALA A 176 2.17 -30.93 6.46
N GLU A 177 2.81 -30.26 5.48
CA GLU A 177 3.70 -30.90 4.51
C GLU A 177 5.18 -30.84 4.94
N HIS A 178 5.53 -30.03 5.94
CA HIS A 178 6.92 -29.81 6.34
C HIS A 178 7.48 -31.02 7.11
N SER A 179 8.44 -31.72 6.50
CA SER A 179 9.02 -32.94 7.06
C SER A 179 9.95 -32.71 8.26
N GLY A 180 10.51 -31.50 8.42
CA GLY A 180 11.47 -31.15 9.45
C GLY A 180 10.90 -30.67 10.78
N LEU A 181 9.56 -30.65 10.94
CA LEU A 181 8.93 -30.25 12.19
C LEU A 181 8.98 -31.39 13.22
N SER A 182 9.41 -31.08 14.44
CA SER A 182 9.32 -31.97 15.58
C SER A 182 7.86 -32.22 15.98
N GLY A 183 7.61 -33.33 16.70
CA GLY A 183 6.25 -33.63 17.16
C GLY A 183 5.65 -32.53 18.06
N LYS A 184 6.49 -31.87 18.87
CA LYS A 184 6.07 -30.78 19.75
C LYS A 184 5.68 -29.51 18.94
N GLU A 185 6.47 -29.13 17.95
CA GLU A 185 6.15 -27.99 17.06
C GLU A 185 4.88 -28.23 16.24
N ARG A 186 4.64 -29.47 15.80
CA ARG A 186 3.40 -29.85 15.12
C ARG A 186 2.17 -29.69 16.01
N GLU A 187 2.27 -30.04 17.29
CA GLU A 187 1.16 -29.91 18.24
C GLU A 187 0.89 -28.43 18.55
N GLU A 188 1.92 -27.61 18.78
CA GLU A 188 1.79 -26.16 18.96
C GLU A 188 1.12 -25.49 17.75
N ILE A 189 1.48 -25.87 16.52
CA ILE A 189 0.87 -25.38 15.29
C ILE A 189 -0.57 -25.87 15.17
N ARG A 190 -0.88 -27.10 15.55
CA ARG A 190 -2.21 -27.68 15.49
C ARG A 190 -3.19 -26.99 16.45
N GLU A 191 -2.75 -26.61 17.64
CA GLU A 191 -3.52 -25.79 18.58
C GLU A 191 -3.83 -24.41 17.99
N VAL A 192 -2.87 -23.81 17.26
CA VAL A 192 -3.07 -22.55 16.53
C VAL A 192 -4.17 -22.68 15.47
N PHE A 193 -4.23 -23.81 14.75
CA PHE A 193 -5.28 -24.06 13.75
C PHE A 193 -6.66 -24.28 14.38
N ALA A 194 -6.74 -25.00 15.47
CA ALA A 194 -8.01 -25.27 16.15
C ALA A 194 -8.69 -23.96 16.60
N SER A 195 -7.90 -22.96 17.04
CA SER A 195 -8.42 -21.65 17.48
C SER A 195 -8.89 -20.74 16.34
N VAL A 196 -8.50 -21.00 15.09
CA VAL A 196 -8.83 -20.15 13.92
C VAL A 196 -10.17 -20.55 13.27
N HIS A 197 -10.59 -21.81 13.41
CA HIS A 197 -11.81 -22.29 12.76
C HIS A 197 -13.12 -21.84 13.42
N GLU A 198 -13.07 -21.28 14.62
CA GLU A 198 -14.27 -20.95 15.40
C GLU A 198 -14.94 -19.61 15.10
N GLN A 199 -14.39 -18.73 14.22
CA GLN A 199 -14.91 -17.36 14.12
C GLN A 199 -15.08 -16.83 12.69
N LYS A 200 -15.93 -17.46 11.88
CA LYS A 200 -16.49 -16.77 10.71
C LYS A 200 -17.68 -15.91 11.18
N SER A 201 -17.50 -14.58 11.23
CA SER A 201 -18.64 -13.69 11.41
C SER A 201 -19.51 -13.71 10.14
N GLY A 202 -20.76 -14.07 10.25
CA GLY A 202 -21.73 -14.04 9.16
C GLY A 202 -22.26 -12.64 8.83
N ILE A 203 -21.56 -11.55 9.20
CA ILE A 203 -22.00 -10.19 8.95
C ILE A 203 -21.65 -9.79 7.51
N PRO A 204 -22.64 -9.48 6.64
CA PRO A 204 -22.40 -9.01 5.29
C PRO A 204 -21.62 -7.69 5.26
N TRP A 205 -20.70 -7.53 4.32
CA TRP A 205 -19.89 -6.32 4.17
C TRP A 205 -20.72 -5.03 4.09
N LEU A 206 -21.85 -5.05 3.38
CA LEU A 206 -22.74 -3.89 3.27
C LEU A 206 -23.31 -3.46 4.62
N GLN A 207 -23.54 -4.40 5.53
CA GLN A 207 -24.04 -4.08 6.87
C GLN A 207 -22.97 -3.36 7.74
N LEU A 208 -21.68 -3.52 7.44
CA LEU A 208 -20.62 -2.81 8.14
C LEU A 208 -20.64 -1.30 7.83
N PHE A 209 -21.15 -0.87 6.68
CA PHE A 209 -21.33 0.55 6.35
C PHE A 209 -22.45 1.24 7.13
N SER A 210 -23.29 0.49 7.86
CA SER A 210 -24.26 1.10 8.77
C SER A 210 -23.62 1.72 10.02
N PHE A 211 -22.36 1.37 10.31
CA PHE A 211 -21.59 1.99 11.38
C PHE A 211 -20.89 3.24 10.85
N ARG A 212 -21.15 4.40 11.47
CA ARG A 212 -20.50 5.67 11.11
C ARG A 212 -18.97 5.60 11.24
N GLU A 213 -18.47 4.80 12.18
CA GLU A 213 -17.06 4.56 12.40
C GLU A 213 -16.43 3.87 11.18
N THR A 214 -17.11 2.90 10.57
CA THR A 214 -16.67 2.27 9.32
C THR A 214 -16.60 3.29 8.20
N CYS A 215 -17.66 4.06 7.99
CA CYS A 215 -17.70 5.11 6.94
C CYS A 215 -16.58 6.14 7.16
N GLY A 216 -16.34 6.53 8.42
CA GLY A 216 -15.29 7.47 8.78
C GLY A 216 -13.90 6.97 8.48
N VAL A 217 -13.57 5.73 8.89
CA VAL A 217 -12.24 5.16 8.68
C VAL A 217 -12.00 4.86 7.19
N VAL A 218 -13.01 4.34 6.46
CA VAL A 218 -12.94 4.11 5.02
C VAL A 218 -12.76 5.42 4.26
N GLY A 219 -13.56 6.46 4.58
CA GLY A 219 -13.46 7.78 3.96
C GLY A 219 -12.13 8.49 4.27
N ALA A 220 -11.63 8.37 5.49
CA ALA A 220 -10.33 8.91 5.86
C ALA A 220 -9.19 8.20 5.10
N LYS A 221 -9.27 6.88 4.93
CA LYS A 221 -8.31 6.12 4.13
C LYS A 221 -8.40 6.45 2.65
N PHE A 222 -9.61 6.63 2.11
CA PHE A 222 -9.84 7.07 0.74
C PHE A 222 -9.11 8.39 0.45
N LEU A 223 -9.28 9.40 1.31
CA LEU A 223 -8.61 10.69 1.15
C LEU A 223 -7.09 10.59 1.32
N SER A 224 -6.63 9.92 2.35
CA SER A 224 -5.19 9.84 2.63
C SER A 224 -4.42 9.01 1.60
N ASP A 225 -5.00 7.92 1.09
CA ASP A 225 -4.33 7.10 0.09
C ASP A 225 -4.40 7.72 -1.31
N ALA A 226 -5.35 8.61 -1.59
CA ALA A 226 -5.31 9.49 -2.77
C ALA A 226 -3.99 10.28 -2.80
N ALA A 227 -3.59 10.85 -1.65
CA ALA A 227 -2.29 11.52 -1.52
C ALA A 227 -1.11 10.55 -1.63
N TRP A 228 -1.19 9.39 -0.97
CA TRP A 228 -0.13 8.39 -1.01
C TRP A 228 0.20 7.93 -2.42
N TYR A 229 -0.82 7.52 -3.20
CA TYR A 229 -0.60 7.05 -4.56
C TYR A 229 -0.18 8.17 -5.51
N PHE A 230 -0.59 9.42 -5.25
CA PHE A 230 -0.02 10.58 -5.94
C PHE A 230 1.48 10.70 -5.66
N TYR A 231 1.90 10.72 -4.41
CA TYR A 231 3.32 10.82 -4.06
C TYR A 231 4.12 9.64 -4.64
N LEU A 232 3.60 8.43 -4.54
CA LEU A 232 4.27 7.21 -4.98
C LEU A 232 4.54 7.23 -6.50
N PHE A 233 3.57 7.68 -7.30
CA PHE A 233 3.65 7.59 -8.76
C PHE A 233 4.11 8.88 -9.43
N TRP A 234 3.79 10.03 -8.86
CA TRP A 234 4.03 11.31 -9.52
C TRP A 234 5.30 12.03 -9.04
N LEU A 235 5.89 11.63 -7.90
CA LEU A 235 7.15 12.25 -7.44
C LEU A 235 8.26 12.16 -8.50
N PRO A 236 8.59 10.99 -9.10
CA PRO A 236 9.61 10.93 -10.13
C PRO A 236 9.26 11.81 -11.33
N LYS A 237 8.01 11.76 -11.80
CA LYS A 237 7.54 12.55 -12.93
C LYS A 237 7.60 14.07 -12.65
N TYR A 238 7.21 14.51 -11.45
CA TYR A 238 7.37 15.90 -11.02
C TYR A 238 8.82 16.37 -11.06
N LEU A 239 9.76 15.53 -10.62
CA LEU A 239 11.19 15.86 -10.67
C LEU A 239 11.69 16.00 -12.12
N TYR A 240 11.22 15.16 -13.04
CA TYR A 240 11.51 15.29 -14.47
C TYR A 240 10.88 16.55 -15.08
N ASP A 241 9.55 16.70 -14.94
CA ASP A 241 8.78 17.69 -15.70
C ASP A 241 8.99 19.12 -15.20
N VAL A 242 9.13 19.29 -13.86
CA VAL A 242 9.14 20.63 -13.22
C VAL A 242 10.53 21.03 -12.75
N ARG A 243 11.31 20.05 -12.27
CA ARG A 243 12.65 20.33 -11.72
C ARG A 243 13.78 20.10 -12.73
N GLY A 244 13.46 19.57 -13.91
CA GLY A 244 14.44 19.33 -14.97
C GLY A 244 15.47 18.24 -14.63
N PHE A 245 15.15 17.36 -13.70
CA PHE A 245 16.04 16.27 -13.30
C PHE A 245 16.23 15.30 -14.47
N ASP A 246 17.44 14.79 -14.61
CA ASP A 246 17.71 13.61 -15.41
C ASP A 246 17.46 12.31 -14.61
N THR A 247 17.57 11.17 -15.29
CA THR A 247 17.33 9.86 -14.67
C THR A 247 18.32 9.57 -13.53
N LYS A 248 19.58 10.04 -13.62
CA LYS A 248 20.58 9.86 -12.56
C LYS A 248 20.19 10.66 -11.33
N GLN A 249 19.79 11.93 -11.52
CA GLN A 249 19.37 12.80 -10.43
C GLN A 249 18.12 12.25 -9.72
N VAL A 250 17.14 11.73 -10.48
CA VAL A 250 15.98 11.06 -9.88
C VAL A 250 16.43 9.84 -9.06
N GLY A 251 17.35 9.03 -9.56
CA GLY A 251 17.93 7.91 -8.82
C GLY A 251 18.63 8.34 -7.52
N TYR A 252 19.35 9.47 -7.54
CA TYR A 252 20.08 9.98 -6.37
C TYR A 252 19.19 10.63 -5.31
N PHE A 253 18.05 11.22 -5.66
CA PHE A 253 17.26 12.04 -4.75
C PHE A 253 15.90 11.45 -4.41
N ALA A 254 15.24 10.73 -5.33
CA ALA A 254 13.88 10.27 -5.11
C ALA A 254 13.74 9.20 -4.00
N TRP A 255 14.80 8.47 -3.65
CA TRP A 255 14.76 7.49 -2.57
C TRP A 255 14.63 8.13 -1.18
N ILE A 256 15.04 9.41 -1.01
CA ILE A 256 15.07 10.09 0.30
C ILE A 256 13.66 10.22 0.92
N PRO A 257 12.63 10.69 0.20
CA PRO A 257 11.26 10.69 0.71
C PRO A 257 10.74 9.28 1.05
N TYR A 258 11.10 8.27 0.27
CA TYR A 258 10.70 6.88 0.57
C TYR A 258 11.35 6.36 1.86
N ALA A 259 12.62 6.70 2.12
CA ALA A 259 13.27 6.38 3.39
C ALA A 259 12.57 7.08 4.56
N ALA A 260 12.22 8.35 4.41
CA ALA A 260 11.46 9.08 5.41
C ALA A 260 10.09 8.43 5.69
N SER A 261 9.43 7.86 4.67
CA SER A 261 8.18 7.12 4.83
C SER A 261 8.35 5.89 5.74
N GLY A 262 9.45 5.14 5.57
CA GLY A 262 9.76 4.00 6.43
C GLY A 262 9.93 4.40 7.90
N ILE A 263 10.62 5.51 8.16
CA ILE A 263 10.76 6.07 9.50
C ILE A 263 9.40 6.52 10.04
N GLY A 264 8.58 7.17 9.22
CA GLY A 264 7.23 7.62 9.58
C GLY A 264 6.31 6.46 10.01
N CYS A 265 6.38 5.32 9.29
CA CYS A 265 5.63 4.11 9.63
C CYS A 265 5.91 3.63 11.06
N LEU A 266 7.19 3.60 11.46
CA LEU A 266 7.61 3.21 12.80
C LEU A 266 7.27 4.27 13.84
N ALA A 267 7.55 5.54 13.53
CA ALA A 267 7.38 6.66 14.44
C ALA A 267 5.92 6.88 14.86
N GLY A 268 4.96 6.75 13.94
CA GLY A 268 3.54 6.94 14.23
C GLY A 268 3.01 5.91 15.23
N GLY A 269 3.32 4.63 15.00
CA GLY A 269 2.96 3.55 15.92
C GLY A 269 3.64 3.70 17.28
N TRP A 270 4.94 3.95 17.29
CA TRP A 270 5.74 4.14 18.49
C TRP A 270 5.23 5.31 19.32
N PHE A 271 5.01 6.48 18.71
CA PHE A 271 4.55 7.68 19.42
C PHE A 271 3.19 7.48 20.10
N SER A 272 2.23 6.87 19.38
CA SER A 272 0.93 6.54 19.95
C SER A 272 1.04 5.53 21.11
N GLY A 273 1.91 4.51 20.98
CA GLY A 273 2.20 3.55 22.03
C GLY A 273 2.89 4.18 23.24
N TRP A 274 3.82 5.09 23.01
CA TRP A 274 4.49 5.85 24.07
C TRP A 274 3.52 6.72 24.88
N LEU A 275 2.57 7.39 24.22
CA LEU A 275 1.53 8.15 24.93
C LEU A 275 0.68 7.24 25.84
N LEU A 276 0.31 6.05 25.35
CA LEU A 276 -0.41 5.05 26.14
C LEU A 276 0.40 4.59 27.37
N SER A 277 1.71 4.32 27.20
CA SER A 277 2.58 3.91 28.31
C SER A 277 2.76 5.00 29.37
N ARG A 278 2.48 6.26 29.02
CA ARG A 278 2.46 7.40 29.95
C ARG A 278 1.12 7.58 30.67
N GLY A 279 0.18 6.64 30.51
CA GLY A 279 -1.13 6.66 31.20
C GLY A 279 -2.21 7.48 30.49
N ASN A 280 -1.97 7.95 29.25
CA ASN A 280 -3.00 8.64 28.49
C ASN A 280 -4.06 7.65 27.99
N SER A 281 -5.30 8.14 27.78
CA SER A 281 -6.37 7.33 27.23
C SER A 281 -6.07 6.90 25.79
N LEU A 282 -6.63 5.76 25.36
CA LEU A 282 -6.52 5.25 23.99
C LEU A 282 -7.02 6.29 22.98
N ASN A 283 -8.18 6.90 23.26
CA ASN A 283 -8.78 7.93 22.41
C ASN A 283 -7.86 9.14 22.21
N PHE A 284 -7.27 9.66 23.28
CA PHE A 284 -6.35 10.80 23.21
C PHE A 284 -5.08 10.42 22.42
N SER A 285 -4.46 9.28 22.75
CA SER A 285 -3.20 8.84 22.15
C SER A 285 -3.32 8.63 20.65
N ARG A 286 -4.43 8.00 20.19
CA ARG A 286 -4.68 7.80 18.75
C ARG A 286 -4.97 9.10 18.03
N LYS A 287 -5.85 9.96 18.57
CA LYS A 287 -6.25 11.21 17.93
C LYS A 287 -5.12 12.23 17.90
N LEU A 288 -4.32 12.33 18.96
CA LEU A 288 -3.16 13.23 18.96
C LEU A 288 -2.13 12.80 17.90
N ALA A 289 -1.80 11.53 17.85
CA ALA A 289 -0.84 11.02 16.87
C ALA A 289 -1.35 11.21 15.42
N LEU A 290 -2.63 10.94 15.16
CA LEU A 290 -3.28 11.21 13.87
C LEU A 290 -3.27 12.71 13.54
N GLY A 291 -3.63 13.57 14.50
CA GLY A 291 -3.66 15.03 14.31
C GLY A 291 -2.29 15.60 13.95
N LEU A 292 -1.23 15.16 14.63
CA LEU A 292 0.14 15.57 14.32
C LEU A 292 0.57 15.09 12.93
N SER A 293 0.27 13.85 12.58
CA SER A 293 0.57 13.29 11.25
C SER A 293 -0.17 14.05 10.14
N ALA A 294 -1.44 14.41 10.36
CA ALA A 294 -2.23 15.21 9.41
C ALA A 294 -1.76 16.67 9.34
N GLY A 295 -1.34 17.24 10.48
CA GLY A 295 -0.96 18.65 10.61
C GLY A 295 0.31 19.03 9.84
N VAL A 296 1.21 18.09 9.55
CA VAL A 296 2.42 18.36 8.77
C VAL A 296 2.16 18.29 7.25
N MET A 297 1.05 17.69 6.82
CA MET A 297 0.78 17.47 5.39
C MET A 297 0.59 18.74 4.57
N PRO A 298 -0.02 19.83 5.08
CA PRO A 298 -0.13 21.09 4.35
C PRO A 298 1.21 21.72 3.96
N LEU A 299 2.34 21.35 4.58
CA LEU A 299 3.66 21.85 4.20
C LEU A 299 4.02 21.51 2.74
N ILE A 300 3.39 20.50 2.14
CA ILE A 300 3.58 20.15 0.72
C ILE A 300 3.17 21.29 -0.24
N LEU A 301 2.34 22.22 0.20
CA LEU A 301 1.91 23.39 -0.56
C LEU A 301 3.10 24.27 -1.03
N PHE A 302 4.17 24.26 -0.27
CA PHE A 302 5.35 25.09 -0.54
C PHE A 302 6.35 24.42 -1.48
N VAL A 303 6.14 23.18 -1.87
CA VAL A 303 7.08 22.41 -2.71
C VAL A 303 7.39 23.14 -4.02
N THR A 304 6.40 23.66 -4.73
CA THR A 304 6.59 24.28 -6.05
C THR A 304 7.35 25.59 -6.00
N GLN A 305 7.29 26.31 -4.88
CA GLN A 305 7.93 27.61 -4.66
C GLN A 305 9.32 27.50 -4.02
N SER A 306 9.69 26.30 -3.55
CA SER A 306 10.94 26.06 -2.83
C SER A 306 12.08 25.69 -3.79
N PRO A 307 13.35 25.97 -3.46
CA PRO A 307 14.49 25.36 -4.14
C PRO A 307 14.47 23.83 -4.02
N VAL A 308 15.25 23.16 -4.86
CA VAL A 308 15.19 21.69 -5.02
C VAL A 308 15.44 20.96 -3.70
N GLU A 309 16.44 21.38 -2.94
CA GLU A 309 16.82 20.77 -1.66
C GLU A 309 15.66 20.84 -0.66
N MET A 310 15.03 22.01 -0.55
CA MET A 310 13.88 22.21 0.31
C MET A 310 12.67 21.43 -0.19
N ALA A 311 12.46 21.31 -1.50
CA ALA A 311 11.38 20.49 -2.05
C ALA A 311 11.53 19.01 -1.66
N ILE A 312 12.75 18.45 -1.69
CA ILE A 312 13.03 17.09 -1.22
C ILE A 312 12.75 16.95 0.28
N VAL A 313 13.11 17.93 1.10
CA VAL A 313 12.77 17.94 2.54
C VAL A 313 11.26 17.96 2.75
N LEU A 314 10.52 18.82 2.04
CA LEU A 314 9.07 18.92 2.14
C LEU A 314 8.37 17.62 1.70
N PHE A 315 8.84 16.99 0.62
CA PHE A 315 8.38 15.65 0.25
C PHE A 315 8.68 14.63 1.36
N SER A 316 9.88 14.68 1.94
CA SER A 316 10.25 13.74 3.02
C SER A 316 9.34 13.91 4.24
N ILE A 317 8.98 15.13 4.61
CA ILE A 317 8.01 15.41 5.68
C ILE A 317 6.62 14.85 5.31
N ALA A 318 6.16 15.06 4.07
CA ALA A 318 4.88 14.55 3.62
C ALA A 318 4.85 13.01 3.59
N PHE A 319 5.89 12.35 3.11
CA PHE A 319 6.00 10.90 3.12
C PHE A 319 6.06 10.31 4.54
N PHE A 320 6.80 10.96 5.43
CA PHE A 320 6.84 10.62 6.85
C PHE A 320 5.45 10.74 7.49
N GLY A 321 4.79 11.89 7.31
CA GLY A 321 3.45 12.14 7.85
C GLY A 321 2.41 11.18 7.31
N GLN A 322 2.43 10.92 6.00
CA GLN A 322 1.55 9.97 5.32
C GLN A 322 1.67 8.55 5.90
N GLN A 323 2.88 8.03 6.08
CA GLN A 323 3.04 6.66 6.58
C GLN A 323 2.82 6.54 8.07
N SER A 324 3.13 7.58 8.85
CA SER A 324 2.71 7.69 10.25
C SER A 324 1.18 7.64 10.37
N TRP A 325 0.47 8.44 9.57
CA TRP A 325 -0.99 8.44 9.47
C TRP A 325 -1.54 7.07 9.06
N SER A 326 -1.01 6.48 7.99
CA SER A 326 -1.49 5.20 7.45
C SER A 326 -1.41 4.08 8.47
N THR A 327 -0.30 3.99 9.23
CA THR A 327 -0.12 3.03 10.33
C THR A 327 -1.22 3.20 11.38
N LEU A 328 -1.50 4.43 11.79
CA LEU A 328 -2.49 4.72 12.82
C LEU A 328 -3.93 4.45 12.36
N VAL A 329 -4.28 4.80 11.10
CA VAL A 329 -5.61 4.52 10.55
C VAL A 329 -5.87 3.02 10.42
N MET A 330 -4.84 2.23 10.06
CA MET A 330 -4.96 0.77 9.96
C MET A 330 -5.07 0.06 11.32
N ILE A 331 -4.75 0.73 12.41
CA ILE A 331 -4.97 0.23 13.78
C ILE A 331 -6.41 0.48 14.24
N LEU A 332 -7.08 1.54 13.77
CA LEU A 332 -8.45 1.88 14.21
C LEU A 332 -9.46 0.75 14.06
N PRO A 333 -9.49 -0.06 13.00
CA PRO A 333 -10.36 -1.23 12.94
C PRO A 333 -10.17 -2.21 14.12
N ILE A 334 -8.94 -2.38 14.60
CA ILE A 334 -8.61 -3.27 15.72
C ILE A 334 -9.10 -2.67 17.04
N ASP A 335 -8.97 -1.35 17.19
CA ASP A 335 -9.36 -0.64 18.41
C ASP A 335 -10.89 -0.45 18.51
N LEU A 336 -11.61 -0.40 17.37
CA LEU A 336 -13.04 -0.09 17.30
C LEU A 336 -13.93 -1.33 17.20
N PHE A 337 -13.48 -2.39 16.51
CA PHE A 337 -14.36 -3.50 16.15
C PHE A 337 -13.98 -4.81 16.84
N PRO A 338 -14.95 -5.67 17.16
CA PRO A 338 -14.68 -7.00 17.71
C PRO A 338 -13.92 -7.86 16.67
N ARG A 339 -13.11 -8.79 17.18
CA ARG A 339 -12.16 -9.60 16.37
C ARG A 339 -12.80 -10.27 15.15
N GLN A 340 -14.09 -10.67 15.25
CA GLN A 340 -14.81 -11.36 14.18
C GLN A 340 -14.99 -10.53 12.89
N VAL A 341 -15.00 -9.20 12.98
CA VAL A 341 -15.25 -8.30 11.85
C VAL A 341 -14.06 -7.43 11.47
N VAL A 342 -13.00 -7.40 12.29
CA VAL A 342 -11.79 -6.56 12.04
C VAL A 342 -11.23 -6.79 10.63
N GLY A 343 -11.12 -8.06 10.19
CA GLY A 343 -10.60 -8.37 8.86
C GLY A 343 -11.47 -7.80 7.72
N SER A 344 -12.79 -7.89 7.88
CA SER A 344 -13.74 -7.34 6.90
C SER A 344 -13.67 -5.81 6.86
N VAL A 345 -13.63 -5.14 8.01
CA VAL A 345 -13.48 -3.67 8.09
C VAL A 345 -12.13 -3.23 7.50
N ALA A 346 -11.03 -3.91 7.86
CA ALA A 346 -9.71 -3.60 7.30
C ALA A 346 -9.67 -3.79 5.78
N GLY A 347 -10.36 -4.81 5.25
CA GLY A 347 -10.53 -5.01 3.81
C GLY A 347 -11.28 -3.86 3.13
N LEU A 348 -12.37 -3.38 3.73
CA LEU A 348 -13.12 -2.22 3.24
C LEU A 348 -12.28 -0.94 3.28
N VAL A 349 -11.50 -0.75 4.35
CA VAL A 349 -10.57 0.39 4.50
C VAL A 349 -9.50 0.36 3.41
N GLY A 350 -8.89 -0.80 3.15
CA GLY A 350 -7.91 -0.97 2.07
C GLY A 350 -8.48 -0.76 0.67
N PHE A 351 -9.68 -1.30 0.41
CA PHE A 351 -10.41 -1.06 -0.84
C PHE A 351 -10.72 0.43 -1.04
N GLY A 352 -11.23 1.10 0.01
CA GLY A 352 -11.50 2.55 -0.03
C GLY A 352 -10.25 3.35 -0.37
N GLY A 353 -9.11 3.03 0.25
CA GLY A 353 -7.83 3.66 -0.04
C GLY A 353 -7.39 3.49 -1.49
N ALA A 354 -7.46 2.27 -2.03
CA ALA A 354 -7.13 2.01 -3.43
C ALA A 354 -8.03 2.79 -4.40
N MET A 355 -9.34 2.87 -4.11
CA MET A 355 -10.29 3.65 -4.92
C MET A 355 -10.01 5.16 -4.86
N GLY A 356 -9.59 5.68 -3.71
CA GLY A 356 -9.10 7.07 -3.58
C GLY A 356 -7.90 7.31 -4.49
N GLY A 357 -6.95 6.38 -4.51
CA GLY A 357 -5.81 6.41 -5.42
C GLY A 357 -6.20 6.38 -6.89
N VAL A 358 -7.13 5.51 -7.30
CA VAL A 358 -7.66 5.44 -8.68
C VAL A 358 -8.23 6.78 -9.11
N LEU A 359 -9.18 7.29 -8.34
CA LEU A 359 -9.90 8.51 -8.70
C LEU A 359 -8.97 9.72 -8.75
N PHE A 360 -8.11 9.87 -7.73
CA PHE A 360 -7.24 11.03 -7.67
C PHE A 360 -6.15 11.01 -8.74
N ASN A 361 -5.58 9.84 -9.07
CA ASN A 361 -4.65 9.74 -10.21
C ASN A 361 -5.28 10.22 -11.51
N LEU A 362 -6.53 9.84 -11.80
CA LEU A 362 -7.25 10.30 -12.98
C LEU A 362 -7.46 11.83 -12.96
N ILE A 363 -7.83 12.39 -11.80
CA ILE A 363 -7.96 13.84 -11.61
C ILE A 363 -6.63 14.54 -11.86
N VAL A 364 -5.52 14.04 -11.35
CA VAL A 364 -4.19 14.63 -11.54
C VAL A 364 -3.81 14.68 -13.03
N GLY A 365 -3.98 13.57 -13.75
CA GLY A 365 -3.70 13.52 -15.18
C GLY A 365 -4.51 14.54 -15.96
N TYR A 366 -5.81 14.63 -15.67
CA TYR A 366 -6.70 15.61 -16.28
C TYR A 366 -6.26 17.05 -15.98
N LEU A 367 -6.00 17.39 -14.72
CA LEU A 367 -5.59 18.74 -14.32
C LEU A 367 -4.29 19.18 -15.03
N LEU A 368 -3.30 18.30 -15.09
CA LEU A 368 -2.01 18.62 -15.71
C LEU A 368 -2.10 18.81 -17.22
N ASP A 369 -2.91 18.01 -17.92
CA ASP A 369 -3.09 18.14 -19.36
C ASP A 369 -3.96 19.38 -19.75
N HIS A 370 -4.77 19.91 -18.80
CA HIS A 370 -5.55 21.14 -18.99
C HIS A 370 -4.86 22.41 -18.45
N GLY A 371 -3.58 22.33 -18.10
CA GLY A 371 -2.76 23.50 -17.76
C GLY A 371 -2.90 24.00 -16.32
N TYR A 372 -3.58 23.27 -15.42
CA TYR A 372 -3.71 23.69 -14.00
C TYR A 372 -2.40 23.59 -13.20
N GLY A 373 -1.44 22.81 -13.67
CA GLY A 373 -0.13 22.68 -13.07
C GLY A 373 -0.09 21.95 -11.73
N TYR A 374 1.13 21.61 -11.30
CA TYR A 374 1.36 20.88 -10.04
C TYR A 374 0.99 21.67 -8.78
N GLN A 375 0.99 23.02 -8.85
CA GLN A 375 0.56 23.86 -7.71
C GLN A 375 -0.87 23.53 -7.26
N THR A 376 -1.79 23.39 -8.23
CA THR A 376 -3.18 23.02 -7.94
C THR A 376 -3.25 21.61 -7.34
N VAL A 377 -2.49 20.68 -7.87
CA VAL A 377 -2.46 19.30 -7.36
C VAL A 377 -1.96 19.25 -5.92
N PHE A 378 -0.85 19.93 -5.60
CA PHE A 378 -0.35 20.03 -4.23
C PHE A 378 -1.33 20.77 -3.32
N GLY A 379 -2.08 21.75 -3.84
CA GLY A 379 -3.17 22.42 -3.14
C GLY A 379 -4.21 21.42 -2.63
N LEU A 380 -4.66 20.53 -3.49
CA LEU A 380 -5.62 19.49 -3.12
C LEU A 380 -5.04 18.48 -2.13
N VAL A 381 -3.88 17.92 -2.46
CA VAL A 381 -3.23 16.87 -1.65
C VAL A 381 -2.90 17.34 -0.23
N GLY A 382 -2.46 18.59 -0.08
CA GLY A 382 -2.14 19.19 1.21
C GLY A 382 -3.34 19.26 2.16
N THR A 383 -4.57 19.30 1.62
CA THR A 383 -5.80 19.36 2.44
C THR A 383 -6.36 18.00 2.81
N PHE A 384 -6.03 16.93 2.08
CA PHE A 384 -6.69 15.63 2.22
C PHE A 384 -6.55 15.02 3.62
N HIS A 385 -5.38 15.10 4.23
CA HIS A 385 -5.17 14.54 5.58
C HIS A 385 -5.89 15.33 6.66
N VAL A 386 -5.94 16.66 6.52
CA VAL A 386 -6.70 17.51 7.43
C VAL A 386 -8.19 17.18 7.33
N ALA A 387 -8.72 17.06 6.10
CA ALA A 387 -10.10 16.65 5.88
C ALA A 387 -10.37 15.23 6.40
N ALA A 388 -9.44 14.29 6.19
CA ALA A 388 -9.52 12.93 6.72
C ALA A 388 -9.52 12.92 8.26
N PHE A 389 -8.70 13.75 8.89
CA PHE A 389 -8.67 13.88 10.34
C PHE A 389 -9.97 14.49 10.90
N CYS A 390 -10.51 15.52 10.26
CA CYS A 390 -11.82 16.07 10.61
C CYS A 390 -12.92 15.01 10.48
N LEU A 391 -12.89 14.19 9.42
CA LEU A 391 -13.83 13.10 9.23
C LEU A 391 -13.73 12.05 10.36
N ILE A 392 -12.52 11.68 10.79
CA ILE A 392 -12.30 10.80 11.95
C ILE A 392 -12.88 11.42 13.21
N LEU A 393 -12.63 12.72 13.48
CA LEU A 393 -13.17 13.39 14.67
C LEU A 393 -14.71 13.41 14.70
N LEU A 394 -15.34 13.59 13.54
CA LEU A 394 -16.81 13.63 13.41
C LEU A 394 -17.45 12.25 13.56
N THR A 395 -16.83 11.21 12.98
CA THR A 395 -17.43 9.86 12.91
C THR A 395 -16.99 8.97 14.07
N VAL A 396 -15.73 9.05 14.49
CA VAL A 396 -15.16 8.28 15.60
C VAL A 396 -15.10 9.21 16.84
N ARG A 397 -16.25 9.39 17.51
CA ARG A 397 -16.33 10.28 18.70
C ARG A 397 -15.36 9.82 19.79
N GLU A 398 -15.29 8.52 20.02
CA GLU A 398 -14.39 7.92 20.99
C GLU A 398 -13.80 6.63 20.44
N VAL A 399 -12.49 6.45 20.57
CA VAL A 399 -11.80 5.21 20.20
C VAL A 399 -11.98 4.22 21.35
N ARG A 400 -13.01 3.37 21.21
CA ARG A 400 -13.33 2.26 22.13
C ARG A 400 -13.99 1.11 21.38
N PRO A 401 -13.91 -0.11 21.89
CA PRO A 401 -14.57 -1.26 21.26
C PRO A 401 -16.09 -1.05 21.14
N LEU A 402 -16.62 -1.24 19.94
CA LEU A 402 -18.04 -1.19 19.64
C LEU A 402 -18.71 -2.51 20.01
N SER A 403 -19.87 -2.46 20.66
CA SER A 403 -20.71 -3.62 20.87
C SER A 403 -21.55 -3.87 19.61
N ILE A 404 -21.18 -4.89 18.84
CA ILE A 404 -21.97 -5.31 17.66
C ILE A 404 -22.90 -6.42 18.10
N ASN A 405 -24.21 -6.16 18.08
CA ASN A 405 -25.23 -7.19 18.25
C ASN A 405 -25.63 -7.73 16.87
N PRO A 406 -25.33 -9.00 16.53
CA PRO A 406 -25.65 -9.57 15.21
C PRO A 406 -27.15 -9.60 14.90
N GLN A 407 -28.01 -9.46 15.91
CA GLN A 407 -29.47 -9.55 15.78
C GLN A 407 -30.16 -8.19 15.67
N ARG A 408 -29.46 -7.08 15.83
CA ARG A 408 -30.03 -5.74 15.63
C ARG A 408 -29.60 -5.19 14.28
N THR A 409 -30.49 -5.23 13.29
CA THR A 409 -30.47 -4.31 12.15
C THR A 409 -30.56 -2.88 12.70
N PRO A 410 -29.59 -1.99 12.44
CA PRO A 410 -29.75 -0.60 12.78
C PRO A 410 -30.66 0.03 11.71
N VAL A 411 -31.96 0.04 11.98
CA VAL A 411 -32.89 0.96 11.34
C VAL A 411 -33.08 2.11 12.32
N SER A 412 -32.88 3.33 11.84
CA SER A 412 -33.11 4.61 12.49
C SER A 412 -32.03 5.15 13.42
N ALA A 413 -31.13 5.94 12.84
CA ALA A 413 -30.68 7.23 13.38
C ALA A 413 -30.05 8.01 12.21
N ILE A 414 -30.92 8.52 11.35
CA ILE A 414 -30.62 9.70 10.51
C ILE A 414 -30.84 10.94 11.37
#